data_63482bd572e931cfa0c0b394913960e8
#
_entry.id   63482bd572e931cfa0c0b394913960e8
#
_cell.length_a   1.000
_cell.length_b   1.000
_cell.length_c   1.000
_cell.angle_alpha   90.00
_cell.angle_beta   90.00
_cell.angle_gamma   90.00
#
_symmetry.space_group_name_H-M   'P 1'
#
loop_
_entity.id
_entity.type
_entity.pdbx_description
1 polymer ?
#
loop_
_entity_poly.entity_id
_entity_poly.type
_entity_poly.pdbx_seq_one_letter_code
_entity_poly.pdbx_strand_id
1 'polypeptide(L)'
;SRKIAADSTAKDEMVELIISAPVSILGYFKFLLQIILPAGYMKKLPDSIGFVKSKSFVIESDAPLDMTIDGESRTSTPIFCETLPRAVTLNIGDEYSASLKGAVSGKEKLNISNLPTGKEEINKASLKSIPFFSYASEERFRDLFQALREDSVTNSTYIVLMILSTLLATIGLYQNSTAVVIGAMLLAPLMAPIISLAMGMLRQDKKISRQSAVKIIVGVVIALLSAALLTLMFPHKPVTSEMLARVNPTLLDLGVAIFAGIAGAYTKAYKEILQSLAGVAIAVALVPPLAVAGIGIGRLDISFFSQAFLLFSTNLVGILLAATFTFRILGYSPAVHGKTSMRLVMLTLILIAVPLYFSYDDIVERLEMEKYWQNERFLVNGKYIIVQQAHLAKRQGKHVMTMDILAREQLNRDDLTRLRKKIERNISRELIVRARILYIP
;
A
#
# COMPACT_ATOMS: atom_id res chain seq x y z
N SER A 1 5.12 -28.30 20.66
CA SER A 1 6.17 -28.65 21.58
C SER A 1 7.45 -29.12 20.94
N ARG A 2 7.53 -30.16 20.09
CA ARG A 2 8.79 -30.58 19.42
C ARG A 2 9.51 -29.50 18.62
N LYS A 3 8.87 -28.40 18.29
CA LYS A 3 9.46 -27.27 17.54
C LYS A 3 10.17 -26.26 18.42
N ILE A 4 9.72 -26.10 19.66
CA ILE A 4 10.29 -25.15 20.62
C ILE A 4 11.33 -25.85 21.48
N ALA A 5 11.05 -27.06 21.88
CA ALA A 5 11.88 -27.92 22.72
C ALA A 5 12.23 -29.21 21.95
N ALA A 6 13.08 -29.07 20.93
CA ALA A 6 13.45 -30.19 20.05
C ALA A 6 14.21 -31.28 20.79
N ASP A 7 14.96 -30.93 21.85
CA ASP A 7 15.77 -31.81 22.67
C ASP A 7 15.04 -32.30 23.94
N SER A 8 13.72 -32.10 24.02
CA SER A 8 12.92 -32.53 25.17
C SER A 8 12.61 -34.02 25.12
N THR A 9 12.93 -34.71 26.18
CA THR A 9 12.63 -36.12 26.34
C THR A 9 12.10 -36.40 27.74
N ALA A 10 11.23 -37.42 27.87
CA ALA A 10 10.67 -37.78 29.19
C ALA A 10 11.70 -38.41 30.15
N LYS A 11 12.95 -38.64 29.71
CA LYS A 11 14.01 -39.28 30.47
C LYS A 11 15.19 -38.36 30.83
N ASP A 12 15.09 -37.06 30.51
CA ASP A 12 16.21 -36.13 30.76
C ASP A 12 16.19 -35.51 32.16
N GLU A 13 15.19 -35.86 32.98
CA GLU A 13 15.02 -35.37 34.36
C GLU A 13 14.96 -33.84 34.46
N MET A 14 14.45 -33.17 33.43
CA MET A 14 14.40 -31.74 33.34
C MET A 14 12.96 -31.24 33.17
N VAL A 15 12.68 -30.09 33.77
CA VAL A 15 11.45 -29.29 33.52
C VAL A 15 11.74 -28.21 32.49
N GLU A 16 10.82 -28.02 31.58
CA GLU A 16 10.93 -27.01 30.54
C GLU A 16 9.87 -25.92 30.74
N LEU A 17 10.33 -24.66 30.77
CA LEU A 17 9.49 -23.48 30.90
C LEU A 17 9.58 -22.67 29.61
N ILE A 18 8.43 -22.40 29.01
CA ILE A 18 8.32 -21.47 27.87
C ILE A 18 7.69 -20.19 28.40
N ILE A 19 8.44 -19.10 28.32
CA ILE A 19 8.00 -17.78 28.74
C ILE A 19 7.60 -17.00 27.49
N SER A 20 6.35 -16.58 27.42
CA SER A 20 5.84 -15.73 26.33
C SER A 20 5.58 -14.33 26.85
N ALA A 21 6.35 -13.36 26.34
CA ALA A 21 6.17 -11.93 26.62
C ALA A 21 5.78 -11.20 25.32
N PRO A 22 4.53 -11.31 24.84
CA PRO A 22 4.14 -10.77 23.54
C PRO A 22 4.20 -9.25 23.56
N VAL A 23 5.00 -8.70 22.65
CA VAL A 23 5.17 -7.25 22.45
C VAL A 23 4.00 -6.66 21.64
N SER A 24 3.26 -7.51 20.91
CA SER A 24 2.09 -7.12 20.13
C SER A 24 1.16 -8.30 19.87
N ILE A 25 -0.13 -8.00 19.67
CA ILE A 25 -1.14 -9.02 19.32
C ILE A 25 -0.77 -9.71 18.01
N LEU A 26 -0.36 -8.96 17.00
CA LEU A 26 0.05 -9.53 15.70
C LEU A 26 1.29 -10.41 15.82
N GLY A 27 2.27 -10.01 16.66
CA GLY A 27 3.45 -10.83 16.95
C GLY A 27 3.09 -12.15 17.60
N TYR A 28 2.16 -12.14 18.56
CA TYR A 28 1.64 -13.35 19.20
C TYR A 28 0.89 -14.26 18.22
N PHE A 29 0.04 -13.67 17.39
CA PHE A 29 -0.69 -14.42 16.36
C PHE A 29 0.24 -15.07 15.34
N LYS A 30 1.28 -14.34 14.90
CA LYS A 30 2.34 -14.88 14.04
C LYS A 30 3.06 -16.07 14.70
N PHE A 31 3.34 -15.98 15.99
CA PHE A 31 3.94 -17.09 16.76
C PHE A 31 3.02 -18.30 16.80
N LEU A 32 1.73 -18.12 17.10
CA LEU A 32 0.76 -19.23 17.08
C LEU A 32 0.66 -19.89 15.71
N LEU A 33 0.64 -19.10 14.64
CA LEU A 33 0.62 -19.60 13.27
C LEU A 33 1.89 -20.41 12.95
N GLN A 34 3.06 -19.96 13.41
CA GLN A 34 4.33 -20.66 13.23
C GLN A 34 4.38 -22.01 13.99
N ILE A 35 3.70 -22.11 15.13
CA ILE A 35 3.57 -23.39 15.85
C ILE A 35 2.75 -24.40 15.05
N ILE A 36 1.71 -23.93 14.36
CA ILE A 36 0.79 -24.79 13.57
C ILE A 36 1.47 -25.25 12.25
N LEU A 37 2.27 -24.40 11.63
CA LEU A 37 2.93 -24.70 10.35
C LEU A 37 3.98 -25.82 10.47
N PRO A 38 4.31 -26.57 9.37
CA PRO A 38 5.30 -27.65 9.40
C PRO A 38 6.68 -27.21 9.89
N ALA A 39 7.44 -28.14 10.49
CA ALA A 39 8.68 -27.89 11.23
C ALA A 39 9.82 -27.17 10.48
N GLY A 40 9.79 -27.12 9.14
CA GLY A 40 10.83 -26.45 8.33
C GLY A 40 10.81 -24.92 8.38
N TYR A 41 9.75 -24.30 8.90
CA TYR A 41 9.56 -22.86 8.88
C TYR A 41 10.15 -22.11 10.11
N MET A 42 10.50 -22.81 11.17
CA MET A 42 11.00 -22.18 12.40
C MET A 42 12.47 -22.52 12.62
N LYS A 43 13.38 -21.65 12.15
CA LYS A 43 14.83 -21.79 12.36
C LYS A 43 15.33 -21.17 13.67
N LYS A 44 14.60 -20.21 14.25
CA LYS A 44 14.92 -19.52 15.52
C LYS A 44 13.65 -19.27 16.30
N LEU A 45 13.75 -19.28 17.64
CA LEU A 45 12.68 -18.81 18.53
C LEU A 45 12.35 -17.36 18.17
N PRO A 46 11.06 -16.99 18.08
CA PRO A 46 10.66 -15.62 17.88
C PRO A 46 11.16 -14.72 19.02
N ASP A 47 11.39 -13.45 18.70
CA ASP A 47 11.64 -12.41 19.68
C ASP A 47 10.46 -12.38 20.68
N SER A 48 10.71 -12.16 21.95
CA SER A 48 9.73 -12.23 23.04
C SER A 48 9.37 -13.63 23.59
N ILE A 49 10.06 -14.67 23.19
CA ILE A 49 9.89 -16.00 23.77
C ILE A 49 11.18 -16.42 24.44
N GLY A 50 11.08 -16.72 25.74
CA GLY A 50 12.13 -17.33 26.52
C GLY A 50 11.91 -18.82 26.66
N PHE A 51 13.02 -19.56 26.79
CA PHE A 51 13.04 -20.98 27.03
C PHE A 51 14.03 -21.28 28.16
N VAL A 52 13.54 -21.95 29.18
CA VAL A 52 14.34 -22.40 30.32
C VAL A 52 14.18 -23.90 30.46
N LYS A 53 15.30 -24.61 30.57
CA LYS A 53 15.36 -26.04 30.86
C LYS A 53 16.21 -26.21 32.08
N SER A 54 15.64 -26.67 33.20
CA SER A 54 16.30 -26.85 34.49
C SER A 54 15.68 -28.01 35.27
N LYS A 55 16.37 -28.46 36.30
CA LYS A 55 15.81 -29.49 37.23
C LYS A 55 14.69 -28.95 38.10
N SER A 56 14.80 -27.68 38.45
CA SER A 56 13.78 -26.98 39.26
C SER A 56 13.78 -25.50 38.93
N PHE A 57 12.66 -24.82 39.14
CA PHE A 57 12.53 -23.37 39.11
C PHE A 57 11.35 -22.91 39.95
N VAL A 58 11.41 -21.64 40.36
CA VAL A 58 10.35 -20.97 41.12
C VAL A 58 9.74 -19.90 40.22
N ILE A 59 8.43 -19.80 40.19
CA ILE A 59 7.70 -18.70 39.55
C ILE A 59 7.11 -17.83 40.62
N GLU A 60 7.60 -16.58 40.70
CA GLU A 60 7.14 -15.55 41.60
C GLU A 60 6.55 -14.38 40.85
N SER A 61 5.60 -13.68 41.45
CA SER A 61 4.95 -12.48 40.89
C SER A 61 4.63 -11.50 42.02
N ASP A 62 4.64 -10.18 41.68
CA ASP A 62 4.32 -9.11 42.62
C ASP A 62 2.88 -9.19 43.16
N ALA A 63 1.96 -9.75 42.36
CA ALA A 63 0.58 -10.03 42.76
C ALA A 63 0.27 -11.51 42.48
N PRO A 64 -0.57 -12.18 43.31
CA PRO A 64 -0.94 -13.55 43.08
C PRO A 64 -1.56 -13.72 41.65
N LEU A 65 -1.00 -14.63 40.86
CA LEU A 65 -1.51 -14.99 39.55
C LEU A 65 -2.11 -16.40 39.63
N ASP A 66 -3.35 -16.52 39.16
CA ASP A 66 -4.01 -17.82 39.09
C ASP A 66 -3.32 -18.72 38.06
N MET A 67 -3.11 -19.96 38.45
CA MET A 67 -2.47 -20.95 37.62
C MET A 67 -3.35 -22.15 37.40
N THR A 68 -3.31 -22.69 36.19
CA THR A 68 -4.01 -23.92 35.81
C THR A 68 -3.00 -25.07 35.68
N ILE A 69 -3.35 -26.20 36.26
CA ILE A 69 -2.60 -27.47 36.10
C ILE A 69 -3.51 -28.42 35.36
N ASP A 70 -3.07 -28.96 34.22
CA ASP A 70 -3.84 -29.87 33.35
C ASP A 70 -5.23 -29.33 32.95
N GLY A 71 -5.33 -27.99 32.81
CA GLY A 71 -6.58 -27.31 32.43
C GLY A 71 -7.52 -26.95 33.60
N GLU A 72 -7.18 -27.32 34.83
CA GLU A 72 -7.94 -26.96 36.02
C GLU A 72 -7.25 -25.86 36.82
N SER A 73 -8.00 -24.86 37.26
CA SER A 73 -7.47 -23.79 38.15
C SER A 73 -7.29 -24.35 39.57
N ARG A 74 -6.04 -24.52 40.00
CA ARG A 74 -5.76 -25.19 41.29
C ARG A 74 -4.91 -24.38 42.26
N THR A 75 -4.13 -23.41 41.79
CA THR A 75 -3.17 -22.71 42.64
C THR A 75 -2.87 -21.31 42.11
N SER A 76 -2.17 -20.53 42.95
CA SER A 76 -1.66 -19.22 42.56
C SER A 76 -0.17 -19.10 42.88
N THR A 77 0.53 -18.14 42.28
CA THR A 77 1.95 -17.85 42.56
C THR A 77 2.14 -17.44 44.04
N PRO A 78 3.29 -17.77 44.69
CA PRO A 78 4.48 -18.42 44.14
C PRO A 78 4.35 -19.94 43.98
N ILE A 79 5.01 -20.48 42.92
CA ILE A 79 4.97 -21.92 42.61
C ILE A 79 6.36 -22.46 42.44
N PHE A 80 6.61 -23.60 43.09
CA PHE A 80 7.81 -24.39 42.94
C PHE A 80 7.58 -25.55 42.00
N CYS A 81 8.36 -25.64 40.93
CA CYS A 81 8.31 -26.71 39.93
C CYS A 81 9.60 -27.51 40.00
N GLU A 82 9.51 -28.83 40.16
CA GLU A 82 10.65 -29.73 40.13
C GLU A 82 10.31 -31.05 39.43
N THR A 83 11.33 -31.69 38.89
CA THR A 83 11.18 -33.05 38.36
C THR A 83 11.36 -34.11 39.45
N LEU A 84 10.42 -35.01 39.55
CA LEU A 84 10.55 -36.20 40.44
C LEU A 84 11.00 -37.42 39.60
N PRO A 85 12.31 -37.80 39.67
CA PRO A 85 12.79 -38.91 38.89
C PRO A 85 12.07 -40.21 39.28
N ARG A 86 11.67 -41.01 38.26
CA ARG A 86 11.04 -42.32 38.45
C ARG A 86 9.70 -42.32 39.22
N ALA A 87 9.01 -41.17 39.22
CA ALA A 87 7.71 -41.03 39.89
C ALA A 87 6.59 -41.89 39.25
N VAL A 88 6.70 -42.20 37.96
CA VAL A 88 5.71 -42.95 37.22
C VAL A 88 6.39 -43.98 36.34
N THR A 89 5.84 -45.21 36.34
CA THR A 89 6.25 -46.29 35.43
C THR A 89 5.16 -46.44 34.37
N LEU A 90 5.52 -46.19 33.10
CA LEU A 90 4.62 -46.31 31.97
C LEU A 90 5.02 -47.50 31.08
N ASN A 91 4.03 -48.29 30.66
CA ASN A 91 4.23 -49.27 29.61
C ASN A 91 4.16 -48.56 28.26
N ILE A 92 5.29 -48.47 27.57
CA ILE A 92 5.45 -47.76 26.31
C ILE A 92 5.65 -48.71 25.16
N GLY A 93 5.07 -48.40 23.99
CA GLY A 93 5.25 -49.21 22.79
C GLY A 93 6.70 -49.19 22.26
N ASP A 94 7.06 -50.19 21.45
CA ASP A 94 8.41 -50.40 20.95
C ASP A 94 8.96 -49.23 20.12
N GLU A 95 8.10 -48.55 19.37
CA GLU A 95 8.47 -47.41 18.53
C GLU A 95 8.92 -46.21 19.37
N TYR A 96 8.21 -45.94 20.48
CA TYR A 96 8.56 -44.87 21.41
C TYR A 96 9.80 -45.24 22.25
N SER A 97 9.95 -46.51 22.63
CA SER A 97 11.11 -46.99 23.36
C SER A 97 12.39 -46.93 22.53
N ALA A 98 12.31 -47.15 21.21
CA ALA A 98 13.42 -47.00 20.29
C ALA A 98 13.87 -45.54 20.16
N SER A 99 12.93 -44.56 20.15
CA SER A 99 13.24 -43.14 20.10
C SER A 99 13.92 -42.60 21.37
N LEU A 100 13.80 -43.30 22.49
CA LEU A 100 14.41 -42.94 23.77
C LEU A 100 15.83 -43.52 23.98
N LYS A 101 16.29 -44.43 23.14
CA LYS A 101 17.61 -45.11 23.28
C LYS A 101 18.81 -44.16 23.09
N GLY A 102 18.63 -42.97 22.56
CA GLY A 102 19.66 -41.94 22.37
C GLY A 102 19.58 -40.75 23.32
N ALA A 103 18.69 -40.75 24.30
CA ALA A 103 18.49 -39.63 25.22
C ALA A 103 19.66 -39.54 26.23
N VAL A 104 20.53 -38.56 26.06
CA VAL A 104 21.58 -38.17 26.98
C VAL A 104 20.96 -37.35 28.12
N SER A 105 21.50 -37.48 29.35
CA SER A 105 21.17 -36.61 30.49
C SER A 105 21.10 -35.15 30.05
N GLY A 106 19.95 -34.49 30.32
CA GLY A 106 19.72 -33.15 29.86
C GLY A 106 20.70 -32.15 30.44
N LYS A 107 21.24 -31.27 29.61
CA LYS A 107 21.99 -30.09 30.08
C LYS A 107 21.03 -28.94 30.34
N GLU A 108 21.27 -28.19 31.40
CA GLU A 108 20.55 -26.95 31.65
C GLU A 108 20.75 -26.00 30.48
N LYS A 109 19.65 -25.40 30.03
CA LYS A 109 19.65 -24.40 28.95
C LYS A 109 18.83 -23.20 29.38
N LEU A 110 19.41 -22.03 29.25
CA LEU A 110 18.77 -20.74 29.52
C LEU A 110 18.84 -19.88 28.26
N ASN A 111 17.71 -19.64 27.64
CA ASN A 111 17.60 -18.76 26.49
C ASN A 111 16.50 -17.70 26.77
N ILE A 112 16.90 -16.63 27.44
CA ILE A 112 16.05 -15.51 27.85
C ILE A 112 16.48 -14.19 27.20
N SER A 113 17.47 -14.23 26.29
CA SER A 113 18.05 -13.02 25.67
C SER A 113 17.02 -12.18 24.89
N ASN A 114 15.93 -12.81 24.46
CA ASN A 114 14.87 -12.14 23.70
C ASN A 114 13.73 -11.61 24.59
N LEU A 115 13.80 -11.81 25.90
CA LEU A 115 12.80 -11.27 26.82
C LEU A 115 13.13 -9.81 27.17
N PRO A 116 12.13 -8.97 27.45
CA PRO A 116 12.35 -7.59 27.88
C PRO A 116 13.10 -7.58 29.22
N THR A 117 14.29 -6.97 29.25
CA THR A 117 15.18 -6.93 30.45
C THR A 117 15.37 -5.51 30.99
N GLY A 118 15.10 -4.48 30.20
CA GLY A 118 15.21 -3.07 30.61
C GLY A 118 13.97 -2.58 31.36
N LYS A 119 14.16 -1.69 32.37
CA LYS A 119 13.02 -1.08 33.10
C LYS A 119 11.98 -0.45 32.19
N GLU A 120 12.39 0.19 31.09
CA GLU A 120 11.46 0.75 30.11
C GLU A 120 10.73 -0.33 29.29
N GLU A 121 11.40 -1.43 28.95
CA GLU A 121 10.81 -2.54 28.21
C GLU A 121 9.84 -3.32 29.10
N ILE A 122 10.19 -3.54 30.35
CA ILE A 122 9.31 -4.15 31.36
C ILE A 122 8.07 -3.27 31.59
N ASN A 123 8.24 -1.95 31.72
CA ASN A 123 7.11 -1.03 31.84
C ASN A 123 6.23 -1.00 30.59
N LYS A 124 6.80 -1.15 29.40
CA LYS A 124 6.02 -1.30 28.14
C LYS A 124 5.29 -2.65 28.07
N ALA A 125 5.92 -3.72 28.57
CA ALA A 125 5.32 -5.05 28.62
C ALA A 125 4.23 -5.17 29.70
N SER A 126 4.31 -4.38 30.79
CA SER A 126 3.31 -4.33 31.85
C SER A 126 2.11 -3.41 31.57
N LEU A 127 2.04 -2.79 30.39
CA LEU A 127 0.88 -2.00 29.98
C LEU A 127 -0.39 -2.86 29.99
N LYS A 128 -1.48 -2.33 30.55
CA LYS A 128 -2.80 -3.00 30.65
C LYS A 128 -3.38 -3.48 29.32
N SER A 129 -2.84 -3.05 28.18
CA SER A 129 -3.27 -3.50 26.84
C SER A 129 -2.07 -3.71 25.94
N ILE A 130 -1.94 -4.92 25.41
CA ILE A 130 -0.95 -5.26 24.40
C ILE A 130 -1.31 -4.52 23.09
N PRO A 131 -0.37 -3.74 22.49
CA PRO A 131 -0.64 -3.05 21.24
C PRO A 131 -0.84 -4.04 20.09
N PHE A 132 -1.66 -3.67 19.10
CA PHE A 132 -1.89 -4.53 17.94
C PHE A 132 -0.62 -4.76 17.12
N PHE A 133 0.19 -3.69 16.90
CA PHE A 133 1.48 -3.75 16.22
C PHE A 133 2.64 -3.51 17.20
N SER A 134 3.77 -4.17 16.97
CA SER A 134 5.00 -3.96 17.75
C SER A 134 5.57 -2.55 17.52
N TYR A 135 6.20 -1.98 18.54
CA TYR A 135 6.94 -0.71 18.38
C TYR A 135 8.32 -0.98 17.76
N ALA A 136 8.75 -0.09 16.86
CA ALA A 136 10.11 -0.12 16.34
C ALA A 136 11.12 0.21 17.45
N SER A 137 12.32 -0.40 17.39
CA SER A 137 13.40 -0.06 18.32
C SER A 137 13.81 1.42 18.16
N GLU A 138 14.29 2.03 19.26
CA GLU A 138 14.63 3.45 19.27
C GLU A 138 15.76 3.80 18.30
N GLU A 139 16.71 2.89 18.13
CA GLU A 139 17.81 3.03 17.18
C GLU A 139 17.32 3.08 15.73
N ARG A 140 16.47 2.12 15.32
CA ARG A 140 15.85 2.10 13.98
C ARG A 140 15.00 3.34 13.73
N PHE A 141 14.31 3.81 14.77
CA PHE A 141 13.53 5.04 14.68
C PHE A 141 14.42 6.26 14.42
N ARG A 142 15.51 6.43 15.20
CA ARG A 142 16.41 7.57 15.08
C ARG A 142 16.99 7.70 13.68
N ASP A 143 17.49 6.61 13.14
CA ASP A 143 18.10 6.55 11.81
C ASP A 143 17.11 6.91 10.70
N LEU A 144 15.93 6.31 10.73
CA LEU A 144 14.89 6.60 9.75
C LEU A 144 14.43 8.06 9.84
N PHE A 145 14.23 8.56 11.06
CA PHE A 145 13.73 9.90 11.30
C PHE A 145 14.72 10.97 10.83
N GLN A 146 16.02 10.75 11.01
CA GLN A 146 17.05 11.64 10.49
C GLN A 146 17.00 11.68 8.95
N ALA A 147 16.96 10.54 8.28
CA ALA A 147 16.88 10.48 6.81
C ALA A 147 15.63 11.18 6.27
N LEU A 148 14.48 10.97 6.91
CA LEU A 148 13.22 11.62 6.49
C LEU A 148 13.23 13.14 6.76
N ARG A 149 13.95 13.60 7.77
CA ARG A 149 14.13 15.03 8.06
C ARG A 149 14.96 15.71 6.99
N GLU A 150 16.04 15.06 6.53
CA GLU A 150 16.85 15.54 5.40
C GLU A 150 16.03 15.58 4.11
N ASP A 151 15.25 14.54 3.84
CA ASP A 151 14.35 14.46 2.69
C ASP A 151 13.24 15.54 2.70
N SER A 152 12.87 16.08 3.84
CA SER A 152 11.82 17.09 3.97
C SER A 152 12.28 18.50 3.55
N VAL A 153 13.57 18.78 3.58
CA VAL A 153 14.10 20.11 3.28
C VAL A 153 14.21 20.35 1.76
N THR A 154 13.73 21.50 1.31
CA THR A 154 13.86 21.92 -0.10
C THR A 154 15.29 22.40 -0.39
N ASN A 155 15.90 21.87 -1.43
CA ASN A 155 17.22 22.27 -1.91
C ASN A 155 17.19 22.60 -3.41
N SER A 156 18.25 23.23 -3.91
CA SER A 156 18.35 23.59 -5.33
C SER A 156 18.32 22.37 -6.25
N THR A 157 18.93 21.26 -5.86
CA THR A 157 18.91 20.01 -6.62
C THR A 157 17.47 19.51 -6.84
N TYR A 158 16.61 19.58 -5.81
CA TYR A 158 15.21 19.22 -5.93
C TYR A 158 14.47 20.06 -6.98
N ILE A 159 14.70 21.38 -6.98
CA ILE A 159 14.06 22.30 -7.93
C ILE A 159 14.52 22.00 -9.36
N VAL A 160 15.83 21.87 -9.58
CA VAL A 160 16.38 21.57 -10.91
C VAL A 160 15.86 20.23 -11.45
N LEU A 161 15.88 19.19 -10.63
CA LEU A 161 15.39 17.87 -11.04
C LEU A 161 13.87 17.88 -11.31
N MET A 162 13.09 18.65 -10.57
CA MET A 162 11.65 18.81 -10.84
C MET A 162 11.40 19.48 -12.20
N ILE A 163 12.14 20.54 -12.51
CA ILE A 163 12.04 21.24 -13.82
C ILE A 163 12.41 20.26 -14.93
N LEU A 164 13.60 19.63 -14.86
CA LEU A 164 14.09 18.73 -15.91
C LEU A 164 13.17 17.54 -16.11
N SER A 165 12.74 16.90 -15.03
CA SER A 165 11.79 15.78 -15.08
C SER A 165 10.49 16.19 -15.74
N THR A 166 9.90 17.32 -15.37
CA THR A 166 8.63 17.76 -15.92
C THR A 166 8.74 18.17 -17.39
N LEU A 167 9.80 18.87 -17.78
CA LEU A 167 10.05 19.19 -19.18
C LEU A 167 10.21 17.93 -20.02
N LEU A 168 10.99 16.96 -19.54
CA LEU A 168 11.19 15.68 -20.22
C LEU A 168 9.87 14.88 -20.32
N ALA A 169 9.07 14.85 -19.25
CA ALA A 169 7.76 14.22 -19.26
C ALA A 169 6.82 14.89 -20.28
N THR A 170 6.81 16.22 -20.32
CA THR A 170 5.97 16.98 -21.27
C THR A 170 6.37 16.71 -22.71
N ILE A 171 7.69 16.68 -23.01
CA ILE A 171 8.20 16.31 -24.34
C ILE A 171 7.78 14.89 -24.69
N GLY A 172 7.97 13.92 -23.79
CA GLY A 172 7.58 12.52 -23.99
C GLY A 172 6.10 12.36 -24.26
N LEU A 173 5.24 13.11 -23.54
CA LEU A 173 3.80 13.15 -23.77
C LEU A 173 3.45 13.69 -25.16
N TYR A 174 4.09 14.76 -25.62
CA TYR A 174 3.88 15.30 -26.97
C TYR A 174 4.43 14.40 -28.08
N GLN A 175 5.50 13.64 -27.80
CA GLN A 175 6.04 12.63 -28.74
C GLN A 175 5.25 11.32 -28.73
N ASN A 176 4.28 11.16 -27.83
CA ASN A 176 3.58 9.91 -27.60
C ASN A 176 4.53 8.75 -27.28
N SER A 177 5.61 9.04 -26.53
CA SER A 177 6.67 8.10 -26.19
C SER A 177 6.62 7.71 -24.73
N THR A 178 6.09 6.53 -24.45
CA THR A 178 6.05 5.94 -23.10
C THR A 178 7.44 5.82 -22.49
N ALA A 179 8.46 5.47 -23.28
CA ALA A 179 9.82 5.30 -22.81
C ALA A 179 10.42 6.61 -22.28
N VAL A 180 10.21 7.74 -22.98
CA VAL A 180 10.68 9.07 -22.52
C VAL A 180 9.92 9.50 -21.25
N VAL A 181 8.64 9.24 -21.19
CA VAL A 181 7.80 9.51 -20.00
C VAL A 181 8.32 8.72 -18.80
N ILE A 182 8.63 7.43 -18.95
CA ILE A 182 9.22 6.60 -17.88
C ILE A 182 10.60 7.17 -17.46
N GLY A 183 11.45 7.53 -18.38
CA GLY A 183 12.76 8.16 -18.08
C GLY A 183 12.60 9.44 -17.26
N ALA A 184 11.62 10.27 -17.59
CA ALA A 184 11.31 11.49 -16.85
C ALA A 184 10.88 11.19 -15.40
N MET A 185 10.07 10.16 -15.19
CA MET A 185 9.61 9.75 -13.86
C MET A 185 10.74 9.38 -12.91
N LEU A 186 11.80 8.74 -13.45
CA LEU A 186 12.97 8.34 -12.65
C LEU A 186 13.77 9.52 -12.11
N LEU A 187 13.71 10.67 -12.79
CA LEU A 187 14.39 11.90 -12.37
C LEU A 187 13.63 12.67 -11.29
N ALA A 188 12.33 12.47 -11.18
CA ALA A 188 11.47 13.27 -10.30
C ALA A 188 11.64 12.93 -8.81
N PRO A 189 12.07 13.87 -7.96
CA PRO A 189 12.33 13.62 -6.55
C PRO A 189 11.08 13.82 -5.65
N LEU A 190 9.86 13.57 -6.15
CA LEU A 190 8.61 13.78 -5.41
C LEU A 190 8.39 12.76 -4.29
N MET A 191 8.93 11.56 -4.42
CA MET A 191 8.67 10.48 -3.49
C MET A 191 9.18 10.74 -2.07
N ALA A 192 10.42 11.24 -1.95
CA ALA A 192 11.07 11.47 -0.67
C ALA A 192 10.24 12.40 0.25
N PRO A 193 9.78 13.58 -0.18
CA PRO A 193 8.95 14.44 0.66
C PRO A 193 7.57 13.84 0.97
N ILE A 194 6.99 13.00 0.11
CA ILE A 194 5.70 12.36 0.39
C ILE A 194 5.84 11.34 1.51
N ILE A 195 6.88 10.51 1.48
CA ILE A 195 7.15 9.54 2.56
C ILE A 195 7.49 10.26 3.88
N SER A 196 8.24 11.38 3.79
CA SER A 196 8.53 12.20 4.98
C SER A 196 7.26 12.83 5.56
N LEU A 197 6.33 13.29 4.70
CA LEU A 197 5.03 13.80 5.12
C LEU A 197 4.21 12.70 5.83
N ALA A 198 4.19 11.48 5.29
CA ALA A 198 3.50 10.34 5.89
C ALA A 198 3.98 10.05 7.32
N MET A 199 5.30 10.03 7.54
CA MET A 199 5.88 9.86 8.87
C MET A 199 5.58 11.06 9.78
N GLY A 200 5.71 12.28 9.28
CA GLY A 200 5.40 13.50 10.03
C GLY A 200 3.95 13.52 10.52
N MET A 201 2.99 13.13 9.66
CA MET A 201 1.58 13.00 10.03
C MET A 201 1.36 11.89 11.07
N LEU A 202 1.99 10.72 10.89
CA LEU A 202 1.88 9.60 11.83
C LEU A 202 2.36 9.98 13.23
N ARG A 203 3.49 10.68 13.29
CA ARG A 203 4.14 11.10 14.55
C ARG A 203 3.66 12.44 15.08
N GLN A 204 2.80 13.16 14.33
CA GLN A 204 2.38 14.54 14.64
C GLN A 204 3.55 15.52 14.77
N ASP A 205 4.64 15.26 14.04
CA ASP A 205 5.76 16.21 13.95
C ASP A 205 5.40 17.35 12.99
N LYS A 206 5.02 18.49 13.58
CA LYS A 206 4.61 19.68 12.83
C LYS A 206 5.71 20.22 11.92
N LYS A 207 6.99 20.06 12.32
CA LYS A 207 8.13 20.58 11.56
C LYS A 207 8.32 19.78 10.28
N ILE A 208 8.44 18.44 10.38
CA ILE A 208 8.60 17.57 9.22
C ILE A 208 7.36 17.67 8.32
N SER A 209 6.15 17.61 8.88
CA SER A 209 4.90 17.71 8.12
C SER A 209 4.82 19.00 7.32
N ARG A 210 5.13 20.15 7.93
CA ARG A 210 5.10 21.45 7.25
C ARG A 210 6.18 21.56 6.18
N GLN A 211 7.41 21.16 6.47
CA GLN A 211 8.52 21.21 5.49
C GLN A 211 8.24 20.32 4.29
N SER A 212 7.80 19.08 4.51
CA SER A 212 7.45 18.15 3.44
C SER A 212 6.27 18.64 2.61
N ALA A 213 5.21 19.15 3.24
CA ALA A 213 4.06 19.70 2.53
C ALA A 213 4.45 20.91 1.65
N VAL A 214 5.25 21.84 2.19
CA VAL A 214 5.75 22.99 1.42
C VAL A 214 6.61 22.50 0.24
N LYS A 215 7.50 21.53 0.45
CA LYS A 215 8.35 20.96 -0.62
C LYS A 215 7.50 20.32 -1.73
N ILE A 216 6.45 19.58 -1.38
CA ILE A 216 5.51 18.99 -2.35
C ILE A 216 4.79 20.10 -3.13
N ILE A 217 4.24 21.11 -2.45
CA ILE A 217 3.52 22.24 -3.08
C ILE A 217 4.47 22.97 -4.04
N VAL A 218 5.70 23.29 -3.62
CA VAL A 218 6.70 23.92 -4.48
C VAL A 218 6.98 23.07 -5.71
N GLY A 219 7.16 21.75 -5.55
CA GLY A 219 7.35 20.82 -6.66
C GLY A 219 6.17 20.79 -7.63
N VAL A 220 4.93 20.77 -7.11
CA VAL A 220 3.70 20.82 -7.92
C VAL A 220 3.62 22.11 -8.72
N VAL A 221 3.85 23.26 -8.08
CA VAL A 221 3.80 24.55 -8.76
C VAL A 221 4.86 24.64 -9.87
N ILE A 222 6.09 24.23 -9.57
CA ILE A 222 7.19 24.18 -10.56
C ILE A 222 6.83 23.28 -11.75
N ALA A 223 6.28 22.10 -11.49
CA ALA A 223 5.88 21.17 -12.53
C ALA A 223 4.76 21.73 -13.41
N LEU A 224 3.71 22.29 -12.80
CA LEU A 224 2.61 22.92 -13.54
C LEU A 224 3.10 24.07 -14.43
N LEU A 225 3.93 24.95 -13.86
CA LEU A 225 4.47 26.09 -14.60
C LEU A 225 5.41 25.66 -15.72
N SER A 226 6.31 24.69 -15.48
CA SER A 226 7.26 24.19 -16.49
C SER A 226 6.54 23.53 -17.66
N ALA A 227 5.52 22.69 -17.38
CA ALA A 227 4.73 22.05 -18.43
C ALA A 227 3.85 23.03 -19.18
N ALA A 228 3.24 24.01 -18.50
CA ALA A 228 2.46 25.06 -19.14
C ALA A 228 3.32 25.93 -20.06
N LEU A 229 4.49 26.37 -19.57
CA LEU A 229 5.41 27.20 -20.35
C LEU A 229 5.87 26.47 -21.62
N LEU A 230 6.27 25.19 -21.50
CA LEU A 230 6.66 24.41 -22.68
C LEU A 230 5.48 24.24 -23.66
N THR A 231 4.27 24.06 -23.15
CA THR A 231 3.06 23.94 -23.99
C THR A 231 2.75 25.21 -24.77
N LEU A 232 2.98 26.37 -24.18
CA LEU A 232 2.83 27.67 -24.88
C LEU A 232 3.78 27.82 -26.07
N MET A 233 4.94 27.16 -26.02
CA MET A 233 5.89 27.13 -27.18
C MET A 233 5.38 26.24 -28.32
N PHE A 234 4.49 25.28 -28.05
CA PHE A 234 3.97 24.33 -29.03
C PHE A 234 2.43 24.25 -29.03
N PRO A 235 1.69 25.37 -29.25
CA PRO A 235 0.25 25.45 -29.05
C PRO A 235 -0.59 24.60 -29.98
N HIS A 236 -0.09 24.24 -31.16
CA HIS A 236 -0.83 23.55 -32.22
C HIS A 236 -0.65 22.04 -32.25
N LYS A 237 0.09 21.45 -31.29
CA LYS A 237 0.25 19.98 -31.29
C LYS A 237 -1.02 19.29 -30.82
N PRO A 238 -1.41 18.16 -31.45
CA PRO A 238 -2.60 17.40 -31.06
C PRO A 238 -2.42 16.75 -29.69
N VAL A 239 -3.55 16.40 -29.06
CA VAL A 239 -3.56 15.59 -27.84
C VAL A 239 -3.21 14.16 -28.22
N THR A 240 -2.25 13.56 -27.54
CA THR A 240 -1.74 12.21 -27.80
C THR A 240 -2.49 11.17 -26.96
N SER A 241 -2.35 9.87 -27.32
CA SER A 241 -2.92 8.77 -26.53
C SER A 241 -2.30 8.67 -25.13
N GLU A 242 -1.01 8.98 -24.99
CA GLU A 242 -0.33 9.04 -23.70
C GLU A 242 -0.92 10.11 -22.77
N MET A 243 -1.32 11.26 -23.32
CA MET A 243 -2.00 12.30 -22.53
C MET A 243 -3.42 11.84 -22.13
N LEU A 244 -4.17 11.25 -23.07
CA LEU A 244 -5.54 10.80 -22.81
C LEU A 244 -5.60 9.71 -21.74
N ALA A 245 -4.60 8.83 -21.70
CA ALA A 245 -4.49 7.81 -20.66
C ALA A 245 -4.35 8.39 -19.24
N ARG A 246 -3.96 9.66 -19.07
CA ARG A 246 -3.80 10.35 -17.76
C ARG A 246 -4.94 11.30 -17.41
N VAL A 247 -5.97 11.33 -18.23
CA VAL A 247 -7.15 12.17 -18.00
C VAL A 247 -8.32 11.37 -17.45
N ASN A 248 -8.26 10.04 -17.54
CA ASN A 248 -9.30 9.14 -17.05
C ASN A 248 -8.78 8.33 -15.86
N PRO A 249 -8.94 8.80 -14.59
CA PRO A 249 -8.50 8.06 -13.41
C PRO A 249 -9.28 6.75 -13.27
N THR A 250 -8.58 5.67 -12.93
CA THR A 250 -9.15 4.34 -12.70
C THR A 250 -8.88 3.86 -11.28
N LEU A 251 -9.66 2.88 -10.80
CA LEU A 251 -9.39 2.23 -9.52
C LEU A 251 -8.04 1.49 -9.52
N LEU A 252 -7.55 1.08 -10.69
CA LEU A 252 -6.25 0.45 -10.83
C LEU A 252 -5.11 1.45 -10.56
N ASP A 253 -5.27 2.72 -10.96
CA ASP A 253 -4.29 3.77 -10.66
C ASP A 253 -4.16 3.99 -9.15
N LEU A 254 -5.28 3.98 -8.42
CA LEU A 254 -5.27 4.01 -6.96
C LEU A 254 -4.57 2.77 -6.37
N GLY A 255 -4.80 1.58 -6.94
CA GLY A 255 -4.08 0.36 -6.56
C GLY A 255 -2.56 0.51 -6.73
N VAL A 256 -2.11 1.03 -7.87
CA VAL A 256 -0.70 1.34 -8.12
C VAL A 256 -0.16 2.33 -7.08
N ALA A 257 -0.90 3.39 -6.76
CA ALA A 257 -0.51 4.37 -5.76
C ALA A 257 -0.37 3.75 -4.36
N ILE A 258 -1.28 2.86 -3.97
CA ILE A 258 -1.22 2.14 -2.68
C ILE A 258 0.03 1.26 -2.61
N PHE A 259 0.27 0.41 -3.62
CA PHE A 259 1.47 -0.44 -3.63
C PHE A 259 2.75 0.38 -3.66
N ALA A 260 2.77 1.48 -4.41
CA ALA A 260 3.86 2.44 -4.42
C ALA A 260 4.15 3.03 -3.03
N GLY A 261 3.12 3.46 -2.32
CA GLY A 261 3.24 3.99 -0.96
C GLY A 261 3.76 2.95 0.04
N ILE A 262 3.27 1.70 -0.03
CA ILE A 262 3.78 0.58 0.79
C ILE A 262 5.27 0.36 0.50
N ALA A 263 5.63 0.20 -0.77
CA ALA A 263 7.01 -0.04 -1.19
C ALA A 263 7.94 1.09 -0.73
N GLY A 264 7.54 2.35 -0.91
CA GLY A 264 8.33 3.52 -0.53
C GLY A 264 8.57 3.64 0.97
N ALA A 265 7.55 3.40 1.78
CA ALA A 265 7.70 3.38 3.23
C ALA A 265 8.57 2.21 3.69
N TYR A 266 8.39 1.03 3.09
CA TYR A 266 9.14 -0.17 3.42
C TYR A 266 10.62 -0.03 3.10
N THR A 267 10.97 0.46 1.90
CA THR A 267 12.36 0.67 1.50
C THR A 267 13.07 1.76 2.30
N LYS A 268 12.35 2.79 2.74
CA LYS A 268 12.91 3.79 3.67
C LYS A 268 13.14 3.22 5.06
N ALA A 269 12.27 2.32 5.54
CA ALA A 269 12.41 1.68 6.85
C ALA A 269 13.55 0.67 6.92
N TYR A 270 13.95 0.08 5.78
CA TYR A 270 15.00 -0.94 5.70
C TYR A 270 16.09 -0.50 4.72
N LYS A 271 17.20 0.05 5.24
CA LYS A 271 18.34 0.56 4.46
C LYS A 271 19.01 -0.48 3.56
N GLU A 272 18.88 -1.76 3.88
CA GLU A 272 19.50 -2.88 3.17
C GLU A 272 18.81 -3.20 1.83
N ILE A 273 17.59 -2.70 1.61
CA ILE A 273 16.86 -2.92 0.38
C ILE A 273 17.27 -1.86 -0.63
N LEU A 274 17.74 -2.30 -1.78
CA LEU A 274 18.16 -1.44 -2.90
C LEU A 274 17.13 -0.33 -3.17
N GLN A 275 17.48 0.89 -2.82
CA GLN A 275 16.63 2.08 -3.00
C GLN A 275 16.26 2.33 -4.47
N SER A 276 17.03 1.79 -5.41
CA SER A 276 16.87 2.00 -6.85
C SER A 276 15.58 1.39 -7.43
N LEU A 277 15.16 0.21 -6.96
CA LEU A 277 13.98 -0.48 -7.52
C LEU A 277 12.65 0.12 -7.06
N ALA A 278 12.59 0.62 -5.83
CA ALA A 278 11.37 1.23 -5.31
C ALA A 278 11.09 2.60 -5.92
N GLY A 279 12.14 3.38 -6.21
CA GLY A 279 11.99 4.68 -6.87
C GLY A 279 11.31 4.59 -8.23
N VAL A 280 11.59 3.52 -8.98
CA VAL A 280 11.03 3.29 -10.32
C VAL A 280 9.52 3.08 -10.30
N ALA A 281 9.02 2.17 -9.45
CA ALA A 281 7.59 1.84 -9.42
C ALA A 281 6.71 3.01 -8.92
N ILE A 282 7.29 3.91 -8.12
CA ILE A 282 6.58 4.95 -7.39
C ILE A 282 6.54 6.27 -8.16
N ALA A 283 7.59 6.58 -8.91
CA ALA A 283 7.61 7.75 -9.79
C ALA A 283 6.55 7.65 -10.92
N VAL A 284 6.14 6.44 -11.28
CA VAL A 284 5.18 6.15 -12.37
C VAL A 284 3.84 6.86 -12.19
N ALA A 285 3.38 7.07 -10.96
CA ALA A 285 2.00 7.49 -10.71
C ALA A 285 1.80 9.03 -10.61
N LEU A 286 2.86 9.84 -10.46
CA LEU A 286 2.69 11.25 -10.06
C LEU A 286 3.08 12.27 -11.15
N VAL A 287 4.24 12.12 -11.78
CA VAL A 287 4.76 13.16 -12.68
C VAL A 287 4.00 13.30 -13.98
N PRO A 288 3.61 12.20 -14.67
CA PRO A 288 2.87 12.34 -15.92
C PRO A 288 1.50 12.97 -15.77
N PRO A 289 0.65 12.60 -14.79
CA PRO A 289 -0.60 13.31 -14.56
C PRO A 289 -0.39 14.80 -14.25
N LEU A 290 0.66 15.13 -13.49
CA LEU A 290 0.98 16.52 -13.17
C LEU A 290 1.47 17.30 -14.39
N ALA A 291 2.27 16.69 -15.26
CA ALA A 291 2.67 17.27 -16.54
C ALA A 291 1.47 17.48 -17.47
N VAL A 292 0.55 16.51 -17.56
CA VAL A 292 -0.71 16.64 -18.33
C VAL A 292 -1.58 17.75 -17.76
N ALA A 293 -1.66 17.91 -16.45
CA ALA A 293 -2.37 19.04 -15.83
C ALA A 293 -1.73 20.38 -16.25
N GLY A 294 -0.39 20.49 -16.22
CA GLY A 294 0.32 21.67 -16.71
C GLY A 294 0.08 21.93 -18.20
N ILE A 295 0.01 20.89 -19.04
CA ILE A 295 -0.39 21.02 -20.45
C ILE A 295 -1.82 21.59 -20.55
N GLY A 296 -2.74 21.14 -19.69
CA GLY A 296 -4.11 21.68 -19.62
C GLY A 296 -4.14 23.19 -19.35
N ILE A 297 -3.29 23.67 -18.42
CA ILE A 297 -3.12 25.12 -18.14
C ILE A 297 -2.60 25.83 -19.38
N GLY A 298 -1.53 25.35 -20.00
CA GLY A 298 -0.92 25.96 -21.19
C GLY A 298 -1.84 25.99 -22.41
N ARG A 299 -2.82 25.10 -22.49
CA ARG A 299 -3.85 25.03 -23.54
C ARG A 299 -5.14 25.77 -23.17
N LEU A 300 -5.22 26.34 -21.96
CA LEU A 300 -6.44 26.96 -21.42
C LEU A 300 -7.65 26.00 -21.39
N ASP A 301 -7.40 24.69 -21.23
CA ASP A 301 -8.41 23.66 -21.14
C ASP A 301 -8.58 23.22 -19.68
N ILE A 302 -9.56 23.85 -18.99
CA ILE A 302 -9.87 23.59 -17.58
C ILE A 302 -10.32 22.14 -17.36
N SER A 303 -11.05 21.54 -18.30
CA SER A 303 -11.51 20.16 -18.18
C SER A 303 -10.34 19.19 -18.20
N PHE A 304 -9.39 19.42 -19.11
CA PHE A 304 -8.18 18.62 -19.23
C PHE A 304 -7.28 18.75 -17.99
N PHE A 305 -7.13 19.99 -17.51
CA PHE A 305 -6.42 20.27 -16.26
C PHE A 305 -7.05 19.55 -15.07
N SER A 306 -8.37 19.71 -14.86
CA SER A 306 -9.04 19.20 -13.66
C SER A 306 -9.01 17.69 -13.57
N GLN A 307 -9.17 16.97 -14.69
CA GLN A 307 -9.15 15.51 -14.72
C GLN A 307 -7.74 14.98 -14.43
N ALA A 308 -6.71 15.52 -15.07
CA ALA A 308 -5.32 15.12 -14.83
C ALA A 308 -4.85 15.47 -13.42
N PHE A 309 -5.25 16.63 -12.89
CA PHE A 309 -4.93 17.05 -11.53
C PHE A 309 -5.67 16.20 -10.48
N LEU A 310 -6.87 15.74 -10.78
CA LEU A 310 -7.61 14.80 -9.93
C LEU A 310 -6.86 13.47 -9.83
N LEU A 311 -6.40 12.92 -10.96
CA LEU A 311 -5.59 11.70 -10.97
C LEU A 311 -4.31 11.86 -10.16
N PHE A 312 -3.59 12.97 -10.34
CA PHE A 312 -2.42 13.29 -9.53
C PHE A 312 -2.74 13.32 -8.03
N SER A 313 -3.80 14.04 -7.66
CA SER A 313 -4.20 14.22 -6.26
C SER A 313 -4.62 12.89 -5.62
N THR A 314 -5.37 12.07 -6.34
CA THR A 314 -5.77 10.74 -5.91
C THR A 314 -4.56 9.85 -5.64
N ASN A 315 -3.60 9.83 -6.57
CA ASN A 315 -2.37 9.04 -6.42
C ASN A 315 -1.50 9.55 -5.27
N LEU A 316 -1.32 10.87 -5.16
CA LEU A 316 -0.57 11.49 -4.06
C LEU A 316 -1.08 11.02 -2.70
N VAL A 317 -2.37 11.01 -2.54
CA VAL A 317 -2.97 10.66 -1.27
C VAL A 317 -3.04 9.15 -1.08
N GLY A 318 -3.27 8.37 -2.12
CA GLY A 318 -3.13 6.91 -2.06
C GLY A 318 -1.75 6.51 -1.53
N ILE A 319 -0.69 7.11 -2.07
CA ILE A 319 0.69 6.90 -1.61
C ILE A 319 0.86 7.34 -0.14
N LEU A 320 0.38 8.53 0.21
CA LEU A 320 0.52 9.10 1.55
C LEU A 320 -0.16 8.23 2.62
N LEU A 321 -1.39 7.78 2.36
CA LEU A 321 -2.14 6.92 3.27
C LEU A 321 -1.51 5.55 3.41
N ALA A 322 -1.13 4.93 2.29
CA ALA A 322 -0.49 3.63 2.28
C ALA A 322 0.86 3.65 3.02
N ALA A 323 1.67 4.69 2.80
CA ALA A 323 2.93 4.89 3.52
C ALA A 323 2.71 5.10 5.02
N THR A 324 1.72 5.92 5.41
CA THR A 324 1.37 6.16 6.82
C THR A 324 0.93 4.86 7.50
N PHE A 325 0.10 4.06 6.83
CA PHE A 325 -0.36 2.77 7.34
C PHE A 325 0.80 1.76 7.46
N THR A 326 1.69 1.73 6.46
CA THR A 326 2.89 0.88 6.48
C THR A 326 3.81 1.22 7.65
N PHE A 327 4.12 2.49 7.87
CA PHE A 327 4.91 2.91 9.03
C PHE A 327 4.24 2.55 10.35
N ARG A 328 2.91 2.59 10.43
CA ARG A 328 2.18 2.14 11.61
C ARG A 328 2.34 0.64 11.84
N ILE A 329 2.23 -0.19 10.79
CA ILE A 329 2.44 -1.65 10.86
C ILE A 329 3.88 -1.96 11.29
N LEU A 330 4.85 -1.22 10.77
CA LEU A 330 6.26 -1.38 11.10
C LEU A 330 6.63 -0.87 12.51
N GLY A 331 5.66 -0.33 13.26
CA GLY A 331 5.83 0.04 14.65
C GLY A 331 6.37 1.45 14.91
N TYR A 332 6.36 2.33 13.91
CA TYR A 332 6.83 3.71 14.07
C TYR A 332 5.79 4.67 14.67
N SER A 333 4.60 4.16 15.04
CA SER A 333 3.55 4.95 15.68
C SER A 333 3.91 5.30 17.13
N PRO A 334 3.66 6.53 17.62
CA PRO A 334 3.87 6.88 19.02
C PRO A 334 2.86 6.15 19.91
N ALA A 335 3.33 5.68 21.08
CA ALA A 335 2.49 4.96 22.05
C ALA A 335 1.34 5.82 22.60
N VAL A 336 1.57 7.13 22.77
CA VAL A 336 0.68 8.03 23.52
C VAL A 336 -0.40 8.70 22.66
N HIS A 337 -0.17 8.91 21.36
CA HIS A 337 -1.04 9.75 20.51
C HIS A 337 -1.81 8.99 19.42
N GLY A 338 -1.93 7.67 19.53
CA GLY A 338 -2.49 6.82 18.46
C GLY A 338 -3.92 7.18 18.01
N LYS A 339 -4.76 7.74 18.89
CA LYS A 339 -6.17 8.08 18.55
C LYS A 339 -6.29 9.35 17.70
N THR A 340 -5.46 10.37 17.94
CA THR A 340 -5.52 11.65 17.21
C THR A 340 -4.90 11.51 15.81
N SER A 341 -3.81 10.76 15.69
CA SER A 341 -3.19 10.41 14.41
C SER A 341 -4.16 9.64 13.50
N MET A 342 -4.92 8.69 14.07
CA MET A 342 -5.93 7.94 13.32
C MET A 342 -7.09 8.83 12.82
N ARG A 343 -7.55 9.80 13.62
CA ARG A 343 -8.59 10.75 13.17
C ARG A 343 -8.13 11.58 11.98
N LEU A 344 -6.88 12.04 11.99
CA LEU A 344 -6.32 12.84 10.91
C LEU A 344 -6.18 12.02 9.61
N VAL A 345 -5.73 10.76 9.72
CA VAL A 345 -5.69 9.81 8.60
C VAL A 345 -7.10 9.55 8.06
N MET A 346 -8.09 9.30 8.94
CA MET A 346 -9.48 9.09 8.54
C MET A 346 -10.09 10.33 7.88
N LEU A 347 -9.81 11.52 8.39
CA LEU A 347 -10.29 12.77 7.80
C LEU A 347 -9.71 13.00 6.41
N THR A 348 -8.42 12.71 6.23
CA THR A 348 -7.76 12.77 4.91
C THR A 348 -8.35 11.73 3.96
N LEU A 349 -8.63 10.51 4.45
CA LEU A 349 -9.27 9.45 3.67
C LEU A 349 -10.68 9.86 3.19
N ILE A 350 -11.48 10.47 4.07
CA ILE A 350 -12.81 10.97 3.73
C ILE A 350 -12.72 12.10 2.70
N LEU A 351 -11.78 13.05 2.89
CA LEU A 351 -11.60 14.18 1.97
C LEU A 351 -11.29 13.74 0.53
N ILE A 352 -10.74 12.55 0.36
CA ILE A 352 -10.37 11.99 -0.94
C ILE A 352 -11.38 10.98 -1.45
N ALA A 353 -11.98 10.21 -0.55
CA ALA A 353 -13.04 9.29 -0.91
C ALA A 353 -14.21 10.00 -1.58
N VAL A 354 -14.50 11.25 -1.17
CA VAL A 354 -15.61 12.04 -1.73
C VAL A 354 -15.41 12.37 -3.22
N PRO A 355 -14.30 12.99 -3.67
CA PRO A 355 -14.08 13.22 -5.10
C PRO A 355 -13.96 11.92 -5.93
N LEU A 356 -13.36 10.87 -5.33
CA LEU A 356 -13.27 9.55 -5.96
C LEU A 356 -14.64 8.90 -6.14
N TYR A 357 -15.52 9.01 -5.16
CA TYR A 357 -16.87 8.49 -5.26
C TYR A 357 -17.65 9.16 -6.41
N PHE A 358 -17.59 10.50 -6.51
CA PHE A 358 -18.20 11.20 -7.63
C PHE A 358 -17.56 10.87 -8.98
N SER A 359 -16.24 10.63 -9.01
CA SER A 359 -15.55 10.18 -10.22
C SER A 359 -15.90 8.73 -10.59
N TYR A 360 -16.16 7.89 -9.58
CA TYR A 360 -16.53 6.49 -9.77
C TYR A 360 -17.90 6.34 -10.43
N ASP A 361 -18.89 7.11 -10.00
CA ASP A 361 -20.24 7.10 -10.62
C ASP A 361 -20.18 7.47 -12.12
N ASP A 362 -19.40 8.49 -12.49
CA ASP A 362 -19.18 8.87 -13.89
C ASP A 362 -18.47 7.74 -14.70
N ILE A 363 -17.57 6.98 -14.03
CA ILE A 363 -16.84 5.87 -14.67
C ILE A 363 -17.73 4.65 -14.84
N VAL A 364 -18.50 4.26 -13.83
CA VAL A 364 -19.42 3.11 -13.88
C VAL A 364 -20.49 3.35 -14.94
N GLU A 365 -21.12 4.52 -14.92
CA GLU A 365 -22.11 4.91 -15.94
C GLU A 365 -21.52 4.82 -17.37
N ARG A 366 -20.26 5.26 -17.53
CA ARG A 366 -19.56 5.18 -18.81
C ARG A 366 -19.27 3.74 -19.24
N LEU A 367 -18.76 2.93 -18.32
CA LEU A 367 -18.44 1.51 -18.61
C LEU A 367 -19.69 0.68 -18.90
N GLU A 368 -20.79 0.93 -18.21
CA GLU A 368 -22.07 0.29 -18.49
C GLU A 368 -22.60 0.68 -19.87
N MET A 369 -22.49 1.97 -20.23
CA MET A 369 -22.87 2.44 -21.56
C MET A 369 -21.95 1.85 -22.66
N GLU A 370 -20.64 1.86 -22.47
CA GLU A 370 -19.70 1.26 -23.43
C GLU A 370 -19.99 -0.23 -23.63
N LYS A 371 -20.25 -0.96 -22.54
CA LYS A 371 -20.59 -2.39 -22.56
C LYS A 371 -21.94 -2.65 -23.25
N TYR A 372 -22.93 -1.79 -23.00
CA TYR A 372 -24.26 -1.92 -23.62
C TYR A 372 -24.19 -1.78 -25.12
N TRP A 373 -23.38 -0.84 -25.65
CA TRP A 373 -23.26 -0.57 -27.08
C TRP A 373 -22.24 -1.47 -27.78
N GLN A 374 -21.37 -2.14 -27.06
CA GLN A 374 -20.34 -2.99 -27.63
C GLN A 374 -20.95 -4.30 -28.19
N ASN A 375 -20.71 -4.57 -29.47
CA ASN A 375 -21.23 -5.73 -30.23
C ASN A 375 -22.76 -5.78 -30.41
N GLU A 376 -23.46 -4.68 -30.11
CA GLU A 376 -24.90 -4.60 -30.35
C GLU A 376 -25.23 -4.52 -31.88
N ARG A 377 -26.25 -5.24 -32.26
CA ARG A 377 -26.75 -5.25 -33.63
C ARG A 377 -27.97 -4.36 -33.78
N PHE A 378 -27.89 -3.37 -34.65
CA PHE A 378 -28.98 -2.45 -34.89
C PHE A 378 -29.57 -2.65 -36.29
N LEU A 379 -30.88 -2.64 -36.36
CA LEU A 379 -31.60 -2.52 -37.64
C LEU A 379 -31.99 -1.05 -37.81
N VAL A 380 -31.44 -0.41 -38.83
CA VAL A 380 -31.74 0.97 -39.22
C VAL A 380 -32.13 0.98 -40.71
N ASN A 381 -33.36 1.35 -40.99
CA ASN A 381 -33.91 1.36 -42.38
C ASN A 381 -33.74 0.01 -43.13
N GLY A 382 -33.87 -1.14 -42.45
CA GLY A 382 -33.68 -2.46 -43.04
C GLY A 382 -32.22 -2.92 -43.18
N LYS A 383 -31.25 -2.07 -42.84
CA LYS A 383 -29.82 -2.38 -42.88
C LYS A 383 -29.31 -2.80 -41.51
N TYR A 384 -28.54 -3.89 -41.45
CA TYR A 384 -27.89 -4.35 -40.21
C TYR A 384 -26.58 -3.60 -39.98
N ILE A 385 -26.48 -3.02 -38.81
CA ILE A 385 -25.32 -2.28 -38.35
C ILE A 385 -24.82 -2.95 -37.05
N ILE A 386 -23.53 -3.24 -36.97
CA ILE A 386 -22.90 -3.78 -35.75
C ILE A 386 -21.94 -2.72 -35.21
N VAL A 387 -22.12 -2.34 -33.96
CA VAL A 387 -21.18 -1.47 -33.26
C VAL A 387 -20.07 -2.34 -32.67
N GLN A 388 -18.86 -2.23 -33.20
CA GLN A 388 -17.73 -3.09 -32.79
C GLN A 388 -17.01 -2.53 -31.57
N GLN A 389 -16.82 -1.22 -31.52
CA GLN A 389 -16.21 -0.51 -30.37
C GLN A 389 -16.96 0.79 -30.13
N ALA A 390 -17.30 1.06 -28.89
CA ALA A 390 -17.92 2.29 -28.48
C ALA A 390 -17.14 2.90 -27.33
N HIS A 391 -16.70 4.16 -27.47
CA HIS A 391 -16.01 4.90 -26.43
C HIS A 391 -16.71 6.21 -26.17
N LEU A 392 -17.11 6.41 -24.91
CA LEU A 392 -17.75 7.65 -24.45
C LEU A 392 -16.71 8.56 -23.80
N ALA A 393 -16.49 9.74 -24.35
CA ALA A 393 -15.60 10.76 -23.81
C ALA A 393 -16.34 12.07 -23.57
N LYS A 394 -16.03 12.76 -22.49
CA LYS A 394 -16.55 14.12 -22.25
C LYS A 394 -15.53 15.13 -22.78
N ARG A 395 -15.88 15.88 -23.84
CA ARG A 395 -15.03 16.94 -24.42
C ARG A 395 -15.75 18.28 -24.34
N GLN A 396 -15.10 19.28 -23.73
CA GLN A 396 -15.63 20.65 -23.61
C GLN A 396 -17.06 20.69 -23.05
N GLY A 397 -17.34 19.89 -22.02
CA GLY A 397 -18.66 19.82 -21.39
C GLY A 397 -19.72 19.04 -22.17
N LYS A 398 -19.42 18.57 -23.38
CA LYS A 398 -20.34 17.74 -24.21
C LYS A 398 -19.88 16.28 -24.22
N HIS A 399 -20.85 15.37 -24.19
CA HIS A 399 -20.59 13.95 -24.32
C HIS A 399 -20.35 13.60 -25.80
N VAL A 400 -19.19 13.04 -26.10
CA VAL A 400 -18.79 12.59 -27.44
C VAL A 400 -18.65 11.08 -27.43
N MET A 401 -19.50 10.40 -28.17
CA MET A 401 -19.41 8.96 -28.33
C MET A 401 -18.69 8.66 -29.65
N THR A 402 -17.54 7.99 -29.54
CA THR A 402 -16.80 7.52 -30.73
C THR A 402 -17.06 6.04 -30.88
N MET A 403 -17.50 5.61 -32.10
CA MET A 403 -17.81 4.22 -32.35
C MET A 403 -17.29 3.76 -33.72
N ASP A 404 -16.86 2.52 -33.78
CA ASP A 404 -16.56 1.83 -35.03
C ASP A 404 -17.79 0.98 -35.44
N ILE A 405 -18.34 1.27 -36.61
CA ILE A 405 -19.56 0.68 -37.10
C ILE A 405 -19.21 -0.23 -38.29
N LEU A 406 -19.61 -1.49 -38.20
CA LEU A 406 -19.57 -2.44 -39.29
C LEU A 406 -20.90 -2.44 -40.03
N ALA A 407 -20.88 -2.18 -41.32
CA ALA A 407 -22.07 -2.22 -42.18
C ALA A 407 -21.76 -3.03 -43.47
N ARG A 408 -22.75 -3.80 -43.95
CA ARG A 408 -22.65 -4.51 -45.24
C ARG A 408 -23.10 -3.65 -46.41
N GLU A 409 -23.91 -2.63 -46.15
CA GLU A 409 -24.46 -1.74 -47.17
C GLU A 409 -24.05 -0.30 -46.89
N GLN A 410 -24.02 0.52 -47.96
CA GLN A 410 -23.71 1.94 -47.82
C GLN A 410 -24.76 2.65 -46.92
N LEU A 411 -24.29 3.35 -45.92
CA LEU A 411 -25.13 4.11 -45.00
C LEU A 411 -25.32 5.55 -45.51
N ASN A 412 -26.56 5.96 -45.59
CA ASN A 412 -26.92 7.32 -45.95
C ASN A 412 -26.97 8.25 -44.71
N ARG A 413 -27.02 9.56 -44.95
CA ARG A 413 -27.10 10.58 -43.90
C ARG A 413 -28.31 10.38 -42.98
N ASP A 414 -29.43 9.90 -43.51
CA ASP A 414 -30.64 9.60 -42.74
C ASP A 414 -30.48 8.40 -41.82
N ASP A 415 -29.74 7.38 -42.25
CA ASP A 415 -29.43 6.19 -41.45
C ASP A 415 -28.60 6.59 -40.21
N LEU A 416 -27.59 7.46 -40.40
CA LEU A 416 -26.77 7.96 -39.33
C LEU A 416 -27.54 8.89 -38.35
N THR A 417 -28.48 9.68 -38.89
CA THR A 417 -29.34 10.55 -38.08
C THR A 417 -30.30 9.74 -37.22
N ARG A 418 -30.85 8.64 -37.74
CA ARG A 418 -31.71 7.73 -36.98
C ARG A 418 -30.93 6.95 -35.94
N LEU A 419 -29.71 6.49 -36.26
CA LEU A 419 -28.81 5.85 -35.32
C LEU A 419 -28.51 6.80 -34.16
N ARG A 420 -28.13 8.05 -34.45
CA ARG A 420 -27.90 9.08 -33.45
C ARG A 420 -29.12 9.29 -32.54
N LYS A 421 -30.32 9.46 -33.10
CA LYS A 421 -31.54 9.63 -32.31
C LYS A 421 -31.86 8.42 -31.45
N LYS A 422 -31.57 7.20 -31.93
CA LYS A 422 -31.75 5.99 -31.14
C LYS A 422 -30.79 5.93 -29.97
N ILE A 423 -29.53 6.34 -30.16
CA ILE A 423 -28.51 6.45 -29.12
C ILE A 423 -28.89 7.53 -28.09
N GLU A 424 -29.30 8.72 -28.54
CA GLU A 424 -29.73 9.85 -27.68
C GLU A 424 -30.93 9.49 -26.79
N ARG A 425 -31.90 8.72 -27.32
CA ARG A 425 -33.06 8.25 -26.54
C ARG A 425 -32.69 7.33 -25.39
N ASN A 426 -31.70 6.47 -25.60
CA ASN A 426 -31.27 5.53 -24.56
C ASN A 426 -30.40 6.19 -23.50
N ILE A 427 -29.68 7.26 -23.81
CA ILE A 427 -28.74 7.92 -22.91
C ILE A 427 -29.38 9.13 -22.20
N SER A 428 -30.57 9.59 -22.67
CA SER A 428 -31.30 10.75 -22.11
C SER A 428 -30.46 12.06 -22.03
N ARG A 429 -29.44 12.19 -22.86
CA ARG A 429 -28.54 13.35 -22.93
C ARG A 429 -28.16 13.68 -24.36
N GLU A 430 -27.87 14.95 -24.65
CA GLU A 430 -27.33 15.35 -25.95
C GLU A 430 -25.92 14.80 -26.17
N LEU A 431 -25.76 14.10 -27.30
CA LEU A 431 -24.52 13.44 -27.65
C LEU A 431 -24.02 13.89 -29.02
N ILE A 432 -22.70 14.06 -29.12
CA ILE A 432 -22.01 14.13 -30.39
C ILE A 432 -21.53 12.73 -30.74
N VAL A 433 -22.11 12.13 -31.76
CA VAL A 433 -21.71 10.80 -32.26
C VAL A 433 -20.67 10.98 -33.35
N ARG A 434 -19.50 10.39 -33.18
CA ARG A 434 -18.45 10.25 -34.20
C ARG A 434 -18.37 8.78 -34.57
N ALA A 435 -18.77 8.44 -35.78
CA ALA A 435 -18.74 7.07 -36.27
C ALA A 435 -17.68 6.90 -37.35
N ARG A 436 -16.85 5.86 -37.23
CA ARG A 436 -16.04 5.34 -38.33
C ARG A 436 -16.79 4.17 -38.94
N ILE A 437 -17.08 4.23 -40.20
CA ILE A 437 -17.83 3.18 -40.89
C ILE A 437 -16.84 2.28 -41.61
N LEU A 438 -16.89 1.01 -41.28
CA LEU A 438 -16.12 -0.06 -41.91
C LEU A 438 -17.08 -0.94 -42.69
N TYR A 439 -16.87 -1.03 -43.98
CA TYR A 439 -17.68 -1.88 -44.83
C TYR A 439 -17.07 -3.28 -44.92
N ILE A 440 -17.88 -4.28 -44.65
CA ILE A 440 -17.51 -5.69 -44.79
C ILE A 440 -18.07 -6.16 -46.15
N PRO A 441 -17.24 -6.81 -47.00
CA PRO A 441 -17.68 -7.37 -48.25
C PRO A 441 -18.73 -8.47 -48.10
#